data_dd3d95cd6a0ad569a0ef020258e91c12
#
_entry.id   dd3d95cd6a0ad569a0ef020258e91c12
#
_cell.length_a   1.000
_cell.length_b   1.000
_cell.length_c   1.000
_cell.angle_alpha   90.00
_cell.angle_beta   90.00
_cell.angle_gamma   90.00
#
_symmetry.space_group_name_H-M   'P 1'
#
loop_
_entity.id
_entity.type
_entity.pdbx_description
1 polymer ?
#
loop_
_entity_poly.entity_id
_entity_poly.type
_entity_poly.pdbx_seq_one_letter_code
_entity_poly.pdbx_strand_id
1 'polypeptide(L)'
;LFDIAELTLDAASAYVLTGANGVGKSTLLRILGGLETAEVDAVSFEGHPVSLHPYPQALRAAIVYVHQHPIMFSTSVADNIAYGLRARGESKADMKKAVEEAMAWAGVDYLQGTDPARLSGGEKQRVALARARVLKPRLLLLDEPTANLDGSAREQVIALIPTLLEQGSTVVMACHDRDLIGLPGVRRLKLRDGRLEYRTGTGS
;
A
#
# COMPACT_ATOMS: atom_id res chain seq x y z
N LEU A 1 -2.09 12.96 18.61
CA LEU A 1 -2.72 11.66 18.47
C LEU A 1 -1.78 10.55 18.93
N PHE A 2 -0.49 10.67 18.64
CA PHE A 2 0.56 9.75 19.08
C PHE A 2 1.90 10.50 19.21
N ASP A 3 2.76 9.94 20.05
CA ASP A 3 4.14 10.34 20.26
C ASP A 3 5.01 9.10 19.98
N ILE A 4 5.56 9.04 18.76
CA ILE A 4 6.36 7.90 18.29
C ILE A 4 7.82 8.34 18.34
N ALA A 5 8.58 7.78 19.28
CA ALA A 5 9.98 8.10 19.45
C ALA A 5 10.83 7.68 18.23
N GLU A 6 10.51 6.54 17.61
CA GLU A 6 11.21 6.05 16.42
C GLU A 6 10.34 5.09 15.61
N LEU A 7 10.45 5.18 14.28
CA LEU A 7 9.92 4.22 13.33
C LEU A 7 10.98 3.93 12.26
N THR A 8 11.49 2.70 12.26
CA THR A 8 12.43 2.22 11.24
C THR A 8 11.78 1.12 10.39
N LEU A 9 11.87 1.25 9.08
CA LEU A 9 11.36 0.29 8.09
C LEU A 9 12.52 -0.16 7.19
N ASP A 10 12.83 -1.46 7.24
CA ASP A 10 13.87 -2.05 6.38
C ASP A 10 13.35 -2.23 4.95
N ALA A 11 14.25 -2.13 3.98
CA ALA A 11 13.92 -2.34 2.57
C ALA A 11 13.41 -3.78 2.32
N ALA A 12 12.53 -3.92 1.34
CA ALA A 12 11.95 -5.20 0.90
C ALA A 12 11.38 -6.05 2.06
N SER A 13 10.77 -5.39 3.04
CA SER A 13 10.20 -6.01 4.24
C SER A 13 8.72 -5.74 4.35
N ALA A 14 7.98 -6.66 4.98
CA ALA A 14 6.57 -6.48 5.28
C ALA A 14 6.34 -6.15 6.75
N TYR A 15 5.46 -5.19 6.98
CA TYR A 15 5.04 -4.77 8.31
C TYR A 15 3.52 -4.77 8.41
N VAL A 16 3.01 -5.26 9.53
CA VAL A 16 1.60 -5.10 9.89
C VAL A 16 1.50 -4.17 11.09
N LEU A 17 0.81 -3.07 10.91
CA LEU A 17 0.48 -2.11 11.95
C LEU A 17 -0.86 -2.50 12.60
N THR A 18 -0.80 -2.95 13.83
CA THR A 18 -1.95 -3.37 14.64
C THR A 18 -2.26 -2.35 15.73
N GLY A 19 -3.46 -2.41 16.28
CA GLY A 19 -3.91 -1.52 17.38
C GLY A 19 -5.42 -1.34 17.36
N ALA A 20 -6.01 -0.83 18.42
CA ALA A 20 -7.44 -0.60 18.50
C ALA A 20 -7.99 0.27 17.35
N ASN A 21 -9.29 0.17 17.07
CA ASN A 21 -9.93 1.07 16.12
C ASN A 21 -9.84 2.51 16.64
N GLY A 22 -9.54 3.45 15.73
CA GLY A 22 -9.39 4.86 16.08
C GLY A 22 -8.05 5.24 16.74
N VAL A 23 -7.12 4.30 16.98
CA VAL A 23 -5.83 4.59 17.63
C VAL A 23 -4.87 5.43 16.77
N GLY A 24 -5.17 5.60 15.47
CA GLY A 24 -4.36 6.42 14.55
C GLY A 24 -3.57 5.63 13.49
N LYS A 25 -3.85 4.34 13.26
CA LYS A 25 -3.16 3.54 12.25
C LYS A 25 -3.20 4.17 10.85
N SER A 26 -4.40 4.49 10.37
CA SER A 26 -4.59 5.14 9.06
C SER A 26 -3.96 6.53 9.01
N THR A 27 -4.00 7.28 10.12
CA THR A 27 -3.36 8.58 10.24
C THR A 27 -1.84 8.45 10.08
N LEU A 28 -1.20 7.47 10.75
CA LEU A 28 0.23 7.22 10.59
C LEU A 28 0.58 6.88 9.13
N LEU A 29 -0.19 5.99 8.48
CA LEU A 29 0.04 5.68 7.06
C LEU A 29 -0.13 6.93 6.18
N ARG A 30 -1.13 7.78 6.43
CA ARG A 30 -1.34 9.02 5.66
C ARG A 30 -0.23 10.04 5.85
N ILE A 31 0.34 10.14 7.05
CA ILE A 31 1.52 10.98 7.32
C ILE A 31 2.72 10.47 6.51
N LEU A 32 3.01 9.17 6.57
CA LEU A 32 4.08 8.55 5.77
C LEU A 32 3.87 8.74 4.27
N GLY A 33 2.63 8.73 3.80
CA GLY A 33 2.24 8.96 2.41
C GLY A 33 2.15 10.44 2.00
N GLY A 34 2.42 11.37 2.92
CA GLY A 34 2.34 12.82 2.65
C GLY A 34 0.92 13.36 2.44
N LEU A 35 -0.09 12.68 2.97
CA LEU A 35 -1.50 13.04 2.90
C LEU A 35 -1.98 13.79 4.15
N GLU A 36 -1.26 13.66 5.25
CA GLU A 36 -1.45 14.41 6.49
C GLU A 36 -0.11 14.94 6.99
N THR A 37 -0.16 16.02 7.76
CA THR A 37 1.02 16.66 8.36
C THR A 37 1.22 16.18 9.80
N ALA A 38 2.48 16.10 10.22
CA ALA A 38 2.86 15.87 11.60
C ALA A 38 4.14 16.66 11.93
N GLU A 39 4.34 16.95 13.19
CA GLU A 39 5.63 17.40 13.68
C GLU A 39 6.57 16.18 13.74
N VAL A 40 7.74 16.30 13.14
CA VAL A 40 8.73 15.23 13.05
C VAL A 40 10.12 15.82 13.21
N ASP A 41 10.87 15.34 14.19
CA ASP A 41 12.21 15.84 14.50
C ASP A 41 13.22 15.50 13.40
N ALA A 42 13.20 14.25 12.93
CA ALA A 42 14.10 13.79 11.88
C ALA A 42 13.48 12.66 11.05
N VAL A 43 13.70 12.70 9.74
CA VAL A 43 13.32 11.62 8.81
C VAL A 43 14.47 11.35 7.86
N SER A 44 14.72 10.08 7.59
CA SER A 44 15.59 9.66 6.50
C SER A 44 14.86 8.69 5.57
N PHE A 45 15.16 8.77 4.30
CA PHE A 45 14.65 7.85 3.29
C PHE A 45 15.83 7.34 2.45
N GLU A 46 16.01 6.01 2.40
CA GLU A 46 17.15 5.35 1.75
C GLU A 46 18.52 5.93 2.23
N GLY A 47 18.63 6.20 3.54
CA GLY A 47 19.84 6.74 4.16
C GLY A 47 20.06 8.25 3.99
N HIS A 48 19.20 8.95 3.28
CA HIS A 48 19.32 10.40 3.06
C HIS A 48 18.31 11.17 3.92
N PRO A 49 18.73 12.23 4.61
CA PRO A 49 17.81 13.12 5.34
C PRO A 49 16.77 13.73 4.38
N VAL A 50 15.52 13.70 4.79
CA VAL A 50 14.41 14.30 4.02
C VAL A 50 13.50 15.08 4.96
N SER A 51 12.75 16.02 4.41
CA SER A 51 11.66 16.70 5.13
C SER A 51 10.33 16.07 4.75
N LEU A 52 9.40 15.95 5.69
CA LEU A 52 8.01 15.64 5.36
C LEU A 52 7.17 16.90 5.12
N HIS A 53 7.76 18.10 5.32
CA HIS A 53 7.06 19.34 5.13
C HIS A 53 7.97 20.44 4.55
N PRO A 54 7.77 20.91 3.30
CA PRO A 54 6.84 20.39 2.30
C PRO A 54 7.20 18.95 1.87
N TYR A 55 6.21 18.12 1.56
CA TYR A 55 6.44 16.72 1.19
C TYR A 55 7.14 16.63 -0.18
N PRO A 56 8.36 16.06 -0.27
CA PRO A 56 9.20 16.12 -1.46
C PRO A 56 8.62 15.33 -2.63
N GLN A 57 8.89 15.79 -3.86
CA GLN A 57 8.48 15.07 -5.07
C GLN A 57 9.11 13.68 -5.16
N ALA A 58 10.33 13.51 -4.69
CA ALA A 58 11.01 12.20 -4.66
C ALA A 58 10.22 11.18 -3.81
N LEU A 59 9.73 11.57 -2.65
CA LEU A 59 8.88 10.70 -1.81
C LEU A 59 7.52 10.43 -2.47
N ARG A 60 6.91 11.42 -3.15
CA ARG A 60 5.67 11.20 -3.92
C ARG A 60 5.83 10.18 -5.04
N ALA A 61 7.02 10.10 -5.63
CA ALA A 61 7.33 9.12 -6.65
C ALA A 61 7.64 7.72 -6.06
N ALA A 62 8.18 7.67 -4.85
CA ALA A 62 8.64 6.45 -4.21
C ALA A 62 7.60 5.78 -3.30
N ILE A 63 6.64 6.54 -2.77
CA ILE A 63 5.66 6.07 -1.78
C ILE A 63 4.26 6.10 -2.39
N VAL A 64 3.55 4.98 -2.27
CA VAL A 64 2.16 4.85 -2.72
C VAL A 64 1.29 4.43 -1.56
N TYR A 65 0.17 5.13 -1.38
CA TYR A 65 -0.85 4.81 -0.40
C TYR A 65 -2.10 4.25 -1.08
N VAL A 66 -2.58 3.12 -0.61
CA VAL A 66 -3.81 2.46 -1.06
C VAL A 66 -4.84 2.53 0.06
N HIS A 67 -5.94 3.17 -0.24
CA HIS A 67 -7.07 3.38 0.66
C HIS A 67 -7.83 2.08 0.94
N GLN A 68 -8.45 1.98 2.11
CA GLN A 68 -9.39 0.91 2.50
C GLN A 68 -10.53 0.77 1.49
N HIS A 69 -11.06 1.89 0.98
CA HIS A 69 -12.08 1.93 -0.07
C HIS A 69 -11.48 2.61 -1.31
N PRO A 70 -10.86 1.86 -2.23
CA PRO A 70 -10.21 2.44 -3.38
C PRO A 70 -11.20 3.16 -4.30
N ILE A 71 -10.90 4.41 -4.61
CA ILE A 71 -11.67 5.19 -5.57
C ILE A 71 -11.29 4.74 -6.99
N MET A 72 -12.31 4.47 -7.80
CA MET A 72 -12.17 4.22 -9.23
C MET A 72 -12.58 5.48 -10.00
N PHE A 73 -11.76 5.87 -10.97
CA PHE A 73 -12.08 6.95 -11.89
C PHE A 73 -13.10 6.45 -12.92
N SER A 74 -13.97 7.32 -13.39
CA SER A 74 -14.98 7.04 -14.42
C SER A 74 -14.36 6.87 -15.82
N THR A 75 -13.47 5.90 -15.95
CA THR A 75 -12.72 5.55 -17.15
C THR A 75 -12.51 4.03 -17.16
N SER A 76 -11.86 3.44 -18.16
CA SER A 76 -11.63 1.99 -18.18
C SER A 76 -10.79 1.49 -17.00
N VAL A 77 -10.88 0.19 -16.68
CA VAL A 77 -10.01 -0.44 -15.66
C VAL A 77 -8.53 -0.27 -16.05
N ALA A 78 -8.19 -0.47 -17.31
CA ALA A 78 -6.82 -0.26 -17.82
C ALA A 78 -6.34 1.19 -17.62
N ASP A 79 -7.20 2.17 -17.88
CA ASP A 79 -6.87 3.59 -17.66
C ASP A 79 -6.74 3.94 -16.17
N ASN A 80 -7.53 3.31 -15.30
CA ASN A 80 -7.35 3.42 -13.86
C ASN A 80 -5.97 2.95 -13.42
N ILE A 81 -5.48 1.83 -13.96
CA ILE A 81 -4.15 1.30 -13.65
C ILE A 81 -3.07 2.19 -14.26
N ALA A 82 -3.25 2.66 -15.50
CA ALA A 82 -2.30 3.51 -16.21
C ALA A 82 -2.16 4.94 -15.63
N TYR A 83 -3.07 5.36 -14.76
CA TYR A 83 -3.18 6.76 -14.33
C TYR A 83 -1.87 7.36 -13.84
N GLY A 84 -1.18 6.68 -12.94
CA GLY A 84 0.09 7.16 -12.38
C GLY A 84 1.25 7.13 -13.38
N LEU A 85 1.29 6.14 -14.29
CA LEU A 85 2.28 6.08 -15.36
C LEU A 85 2.11 7.25 -16.34
N ARG A 86 0.87 7.58 -16.68
CA ARG A 86 0.53 8.73 -17.54
C ARG A 86 1.00 10.05 -16.90
N ALA A 87 0.81 10.21 -15.59
CA ALA A 87 1.27 11.39 -14.85
C ALA A 87 2.81 11.49 -14.79
N ARG A 88 3.53 10.36 -14.93
CA ARG A 88 5.00 10.32 -15.02
C ARG A 88 5.53 10.55 -16.44
N GLY A 89 4.65 10.65 -17.45
CA GLY A 89 5.04 10.86 -18.84
C GLY A 89 5.61 9.61 -19.53
N GLU A 90 5.29 8.41 -19.05
CA GLU A 90 5.71 7.16 -19.65
C GLU A 90 5.21 7.02 -21.10
N SER A 91 5.95 6.32 -21.94
CA SER A 91 5.55 6.09 -23.34
C SER A 91 4.28 5.24 -23.43
N LYS A 92 3.49 5.43 -24.48
CA LYS A 92 2.26 4.63 -24.69
C LYS A 92 2.54 3.13 -24.75
N ALA A 93 3.67 2.74 -25.35
CA ALA A 93 4.06 1.34 -25.49
C ALA A 93 4.41 0.72 -24.14
N ASP A 94 5.23 1.41 -23.34
CA ASP A 94 5.64 0.95 -22.01
C ASP A 94 4.45 0.91 -21.05
N MET A 95 3.57 1.93 -21.07
CA MET A 95 2.33 1.93 -20.30
C MET A 95 1.46 0.73 -20.64
N LYS A 96 1.24 0.44 -21.94
CA LYS A 96 0.40 -0.67 -22.36
C LYS A 96 0.92 -1.99 -21.79
N LYS A 97 2.21 -2.26 -21.97
CA LYS A 97 2.87 -3.46 -21.45
C LYS A 97 2.77 -3.56 -19.94
N ALA A 98 3.10 -2.49 -19.20
CA ALA A 98 3.04 -2.48 -17.76
C ALA A 98 1.62 -2.70 -17.21
N VAL A 99 0.60 -2.13 -17.87
CA VAL A 99 -0.80 -2.31 -17.50
C VAL A 99 -1.26 -3.75 -17.75
N GLU A 100 -0.95 -4.33 -18.92
CA GLU A 100 -1.28 -5.73 -19.24
C GLU A 100 -0.65 -6.69 -18.22
N GLU A 101 0.62 -6.53 -17.91
CA GLU A 101 1.31 -7.33 -16.89
C GLU A 101 0.71 -7.15 -15.49
N ALA A 102 0.31 -5.94 -15.12
CA ALA A 102 -0.29 -5.68 -13.82
C ALA A 102 -1.72 -6.22 -13.71
N MET A 103 -2.49 -6.18 -14.80
CA MET A 103 -3.83 -6.76 -14.85
C MET A 103 -3.78 -8.28 -14.71
N ALA A 104 -2.89 -8.94 -15.45
CA ALA A 104 -2.66 -10.38 -15.36
C ALA A 104 -2.21 -10.78 -13.94
N TRP A 105 -1.25 -10.04 -13.37
CA TRP A 105 -0.76 -10.27 -12.00
C TRP A 105 -1.87 -10.16 -10.94
N ALA A 106 -2.77 -9.19 -11.09
CA ALA A 106 -3.88 -8.98 -10.16
C ALA A 106 -5.09 -9.91 -10.46
N GLY A 107 -5.05 -10.70 -11.53
CA GLY A 107 -6.17 -11.53 -11.98
C GLY A 107 -7.40 -10.70 -12.33
N VAL A 108 -7.21 -9.58 -13.02
CA VAL A 108 -8.28 -8.63 -13.41
C VAL A 108 -8.31 -8.33 -14.92
N ASP A 109 -7.60 -9.11 -15.72
CA ASP A 109 -7.54 -8.96 -17.18
C ASP A 109 -8.91 -9.08 -17.85
N TYR A 110 -9.80 -9.91 -17.32
CA TYR A 110 -11.18 -10.04 -17.80
C TYR A 110 -12.01 -8.76 -17.59
N LEU A 111 -11.53 -7.81 -16.80
CA LEU A 111 -12.22 -6.55 -16.48
C LEU A 111 -11.83 -5.38 -17.40
N GLN A 112 -10.96 -5.59 -18.38
CA GLN A 112 -10.37 -4.52 -19.20
C GLN A 112 -11.39 -3.51 -19.75
N GLY A 113 -12.52 -3.99 -20.26
CA GLY A 113 -13.60 -3.17 -20.80
C GLY A 113 -14.77 -2.92 -19.85
N THR A 114 -14.63 -3.33 -18.57
CA THR A 114 -15.72 -3.19 -17.59
C THR A 114 -15.80 -1.77 -17.06
N ASP A 115 -17.02 -1.26 -16.86
CA ASP A 115 -17.24 -0.02 -16.13
C ASP A 115 -16.81 -0.18 -14.67
N PRO A 116 -15.85 0.61 -14.16
CA PRO A 116 -15.36 0.50 -12.79
C PRO A 116 -16.43 0.68 -11.72
N ALA A 117 -17.55 1.30 -12.03
CA ALA A 117 -18.68 1.44 -11.10
C ALA A 117 -19.32 0.07 -10.77
N ARG A 118 -19.20 -0.91 -11.68
CA ARG A 118 -19.76 -2.26 -11.54
C ARG A 118 -18.85 -3.26 -10.85
N LEU A 119 -17.62 -2.87 -10.52
CA LEU A 119 -16.65 -3.74 -9.86
C LEU A 119 -17.10 -4.05 -8.43
N SER A 120 -16.95 -5.31 -8.03
CA SER A 120 -17.06 -5.75 -6.64
C SER A 120 -15.98 -5.12 -5.77
N GLY A 121 -16.12 -5.20 -4.45
CA GLY A 121 -15.11 -4.71 -3.50
C GLY A 121 -13.75 -5.35 -3.72
N GLY A 122 -13.70 -6.67 -3.91
CA GLY A 122 -12.45 -7.39 -4.15
C GLY A 122 -11.80 -7.04 -5.49
N GLU A 123 -12.58 -6.86 -6.55
CA GLU A 123 -12.07 -6.39 -7.84
C GLU A 123 -11.49 -4.98 -7.75
N LYS A 124 -12.19 -4.05 -7.08
CA LYS A 124 -11.68 -2.70 -6.82
C LYS A 124 -10.36 -2.73 -6.07
N GLN A 125 -10.24 -3.60 -5.08
CA GLN A 125 -9.02 -3.74 -4.30
C GLN A 125 -7.86 -4.26 -5.16
N ARG A 126 -8.09 -5.32 -5.97
CA ARG A 126 -7.06 -5.84 -6.88
C ARG A 126 -6.66 -4.84 -7.97
N VAL A 127 -7.61 -4.09 -8.53
CA VAL A 127 -7.32 -2.99 -9.47
C VAL A 127 -6.48 -1.90 -8.79
N ALA A 128 -6.78 -1.55 -7.53
CA ALA A 128 -6.00 -0.57 -6.78
C ALA A 128 -4.57 -1.05 -6.51
N LEU A 129 -4.38 -2.34 -6.19
CA LEU A 129 -3.06 -2.94 -6.04
C LEU A 129 -2.30 -2.97 -7.37
N ALA A 130 -2.95 -3.30 -8.49
CA ALA A 130 -2.35 -3.22 -9.82
C ALA A 130 -1.93 -1.79 -10.17
N ARG A 131 -2.78 -0.79 -9.88
CA ARG A 131 -2.49 0.64 -10.05
C ARG A 131 -1.29 1.09 -9.22
N ALA A 132 -1.12 0.55 -8.01
CA ALA A 132 0.04 0.82 -7.17
C ALA A 132 1.31 0.14 -7.71
N ARG A 133 1.20 -1.14 -8.09
CA ARG A 133 2.30 -1.98 -8.56
C ARG A 133 3.01 -1.42 -9.80
N VAL A 134 2.26 -0.90 -10.78
CA VAL A 134 2.86 -0.34 -12.02
C VAL A 134 3.83 0.81 -11.74
N LEU A 135 3.67 1.50 -10.61
CA LEU A 135 4.54 2.58 -10.18
C LEU A 135 5.83 2.10 -9.52
N LYS A 136 5.97 0.79 -9.27
CA LYS A 136 7.13 0.18 -8.61
C LYS A 136 7.55 0.95 -7.34
N PRO A 137 6.63 1.14 -6.38
CA PRO A 137 6.92 1.96 -5.20
C PRO A 137 8.03 1.33 -4.35
N ARG A 138 8.85 2.16 -3.74
CA ARG A 138 9.80 1.72 -2.70
C ARG A 138 9.09 1.41 -1.39
N LEU A 139 8.05 2.17 -1.09
CA LEU A 139 7.19 1.96 0.08
C LEU A 139 5.72 1.94 -0.36
N LEU A 140 5.04 0.85 -0.08
CA LEU A 140 3.62 0.66 -0.31
C LEU A 140 2.88 0.65 1.03
N LEU A 141 1.95 1.56 1.19
CA LEU A 141 1.14 1.73 2.38
C LEU A 141 -0.28 1.25 2.09
N LEU A 142 -0.74 0.21 2.78
CA LEU A 142 -2.05 -0.41 2.58
C LEU A 142 -2.92 -0.21 3.83
N ASP A 143 -4.01 0.49 3.68
CA ASP A 143 -4.96 0.74 4.78
C ASP A 143 -6.12 -0.26 4.68
N GLU A 144 -6.18 -1.21 5.62
CA GLU A 144 -7.19 -2.27 5.74
C GLU A 144 -7.44 -3.00 4.38
N PRO A 145 -6.41 -3.57 3.71
CA PRO A 145 -6.51 -4.04 2.34
C PRO A 145 -7.49 -5.21 2.13
N THR A 146 -7.88 -5.90 3.19
CA THR A 146 -8.80 -7.05 3.15
C THR A 146 -10.14 -6.77 3.83
N ALA A 147 -10.36 -5.56 4.33
CA ALA A 147 -11.61 -5.21 5.02
C ALA A 147 -12.82 -5.30 4.08
N ASN A 148 -13.90 -5.86 4.60
CA ASN A 148 -15.17 -6.03 3.89
C ASN A 148 -15.10 -6.89 2.61
N LEU A 149 -14.06 -7.70 2.45
CA LEU A 149 -13.97 -8.67 1.37
C LEU A 149 -14.55 -10.03 1.82
N ASP A 150 -15.19 -10.73 0.90
CA ASP A 150 -15.56 -12.14 1.09
C ASP A 150 -14.31 -13.05 1.11
N GLY A 151 -14.47 -14.32 1.52
CA GLY A 151 -13.34 -15.22 1.71
C GLY A 151 -12.44 -15.35 0.49
N SER A 152 -13.03 -15.57 -0.69
CA SER A 152 -12.28 -15.77 -1.95
C SER A 152 -11.55 -14.49 -2.38
N ALA A 153 -12.24 -13.35 -2.37
CA ALA A 153 -11.61 -12.08 -2.73
C ALA A 153 -10.49 -11.68 -1.75
N ARG A 154 -10.70 -11.99 -0.46
CA ARG A 154 -9.71 -11.78 0.60
C ARG A 154 -8.45 -12.63 0.36
N GLU A 155 -8.59 -13.93 0.09
CA GLU A 155 -7.46 -14.82 -0.21
C GLU A 155 -6.67 -14.34 -1.44
N GLN A 156 -7.35 -13.90 -2.49
CA GLN A 156 -6.71 -13.36 -3.68
C GLN A 156 -5.88 -12.11 -3.38
N VAL A 157 -6.38 -11.19 -2.54
CA VAL A 157 -5.62 -10.00 -2.12
C VAL A 157 -4.42 -10.39 -1.28
N ILE A 158 -4.58 -11.31 -0.31
CA ILE A 158 -3.49 -11.79 0.55
C ILE A 158 -2.36 -12.40 -0.29
N ALA A 159 -2.70 -13.22 -1.30
CA ALA A 159 -1.72 -13.87 -2.17
C ALA A 159 -0.85 -12.89 -2.98
N LEU A 160 -1.32 -11.67 -3.22
CA LEU A 160 -0.55 -10.65 -3.95
C LEU A 160 0.56 -10.00 -3.09
N ILE A 161 0.42 -9.99 -1.76
CA ILE A 161 1.34 -9.25 -0.87
C ILE A 161 2.78 -9.79 -0.94
N PRO A 162 3.05 -11.10 -0.84
CA PRO A 162 4.42 -11.61 -0.94
C PRO A 162 5.11 -11.22 -2.25
N THR A 163 4.38 -11.21 -3.36
CA THR A 163 4.93 -10.90 -4.68
C THR A 163 5.35 -9.43 -4.84
N LEU A 164 4.75 -8.52 -4.05
CA LEU A 164 5.18 -7.12 -4.00
C LEU A 164 6.54 -6.98 -3.29
N LEU A 165 6.80 -7.79 -2.27
CA LEU A 165 8.10 -7.84 -1.59
C LEU A 165 9.19 -8.38 -2.51
N GLU A 166 8.90 -9.44 -3.27
CA GLU A 166 9.81 -10.02 -4.27
C GLU A 166 10.23 -9.01 -5.34
N GLN A 167 9.39 -8.01 -5.61
CA GLN A 167 9.69 -6.90 -6.52
C GLN A 167 10.49 -5.77 -5.87
N GLY A 168 10.87 -5.92 -4.60
CA GLY A 168 11.70 -4.96 -3.86
C GLY A 168 10.92 -3.85 -3.15
N SER A 169 9.58 -3.88 -3.13
CA SER A 169 8.79 -2.94 -2.33
C SER A 169 8.86 -3.28 -0.84
N THR A 170 8.96 -2.27 0.01
CA THR A 170 8.60 -2.41 1.43
C THR A 170 7.09 -2.20 1.56
N VAL A 171 6.40 -3.06 2.29
CA VAL A 171 4.94 -2.99 2.45
C VAL A 171 4.58 -2.78 3.91
N VAL A 172 3.81 -1.75 4.21
CA VAL A 172 3.23 -1.51 5.55
C VAL A 172 1.72 -1.59 5.45
N MET A 173 1.13 -2.50 6.18
CA MET A 173 -0.31 -2.75 6.19
C MET A 173 -0.92 -2.39 7.55
N ALA A 174 -1.85 -1.45 7.60
CA ALA A 174 -2.71 -1.29 8.76
C ALA A 174 -3.86 -2.30 8.64
N CYS A 175 -3.93 -3.29 9.48
CA CYS A 175 -5.01 -4.28 9.44
C CYS A 175 -5.18 -5.06 10.74
N HIS A 176 -6.32 -5.75 10.83
CA HIS A 176 -6.65 -6.71 11.89
C HIS A 176 -6.71 -8.16 11.38
N ASP A 177 -6.38 -8.38 10.12
CA ASP A 177 -6.48 -9.66 9.45
C ASP A 177 -5.40 -10.63 9.94
N ARG A 178 -5.85 -11.78 10.51
CA ARG A 178 -4.94 -12.78 11.10
C ARG A 178 -4.04 -13.45 10.07
N ASP A 179 -4.50 -13.61 8.85
CA ASP A 179 -3.72 -14.28 7.80
C ASP A 179 -2.64 -13.34 7.26
N LEU A 180 -2.92 -12.04 7.11
CA LEU A 180 -1.89 -11.04 6.82
C LEU A 180 -0.86 -10.92 7.95
N ILE A 181 -1.32 -10.95 9.21
CA ILE A 181 -0.44 -10.94 10.40
C ILE A 181 0.41 -12.21 10.46
N GLY A 182 -0.11 -13.34 9.99
CA GLY A 182 0.53 -14.64 10.01
C GLY A 182 1.42 -14.94 8.80
N LEU A 183 1.50 -14.07 7.80
CA LEU A 183 2.37 -14.28 6.64
C LEU A 183 3.84 -14.43 7.07
N PRO A 184 4.59 -15.35 6.46
CA PRO A 184 6.02 -15.53 6.74
C PRO A 184 6.80 -14.23 6.55
N GLY A 185 7.70 -13.92 7.48
CA GLY A 185 8.57 -12.75 7.41
C GLY A 185 7.90 -11.40 7.72
N VAL A 186 6.60 -11.38 8.01
CA VAL A 186 5.89 -10.16 8.40
C VAL A 186 6.26 -9.74 9.81
N ARG A 187 6.70 -8.50 9.96
CA ARG A 187 7.02 -7.89 11.25
C ARG A 187 5.81 -7.16 11.82
N ARG A 188 5.63 -7.20 13.12
CA ARG A 188 4.47 -6.58 13.77
C ARG A 188 4.85 -5.27 14.42
N LEU A 189 4.12 -4.22 14.06
CA LEU A 189 4.12 -2.92 14.73
C LEU A 189 2.80 -2.78 15.49
N LYS A 190 2.85 -2.44 16.76
CA LYS A 190 1.63 -2.23 17.55
C LYS A 190 1.55 -0.77 17.99
N LEU A 191 0.51 -0.09 17.51
CA LEU A 191 0.20 1.25 17.98
C LEU A 191 -0.75 1.15 19.18
N ARG A 192 -0.29 1.64 20.33
CA ARG A 192 -1.04 1.61 21.57
C ARG A 192 -0.73 2.83 22.42
N ASP A 193 -1.76 3.45 22.98
CA ASP A 193 -1.65 4.60 23.89
C ASP A 193 -0.71 5.70 23.33
N GLY A 194 -0.81 5.96 22.02
CA GLY A 194 0.00 6.93 21.30
C GLY A 194 1.45 6.51 21.01
N ARG A 195 1.86 5.30 21.37
CA ARG A 195 3.23 4.78 21.20
C ARG A 195 3.27 3.62 20.22
N LEU A 196 4.43 3.45 19.58
CA LEU A 196 4.70 2.35 18.67
C LEU A 196 5.61 1.31 19.34
N GLU A 197 5.16 0.06 19.39
CA GLU A 197 5.90 -1.08 19.89
C GLU A 197 6.27 -2.01 18.73
N TYR A 198 7.54 -2.39 18.63
CA TYR A 198 8.01 -3.46 17.74
C TYR A 198 7.78 -4.81 18.42
N ARG A 199 7.05 -5.71 17.75
CA ARG A 199 6.94 -7.10 18.17
C ARG A 199 7.68 -7.98 17.17
N THR A 200 8.85 -8.49 17.56
CA THR A 200 9.47 -9.60 16.85
C THR A 200 8.54 -10.80 16.94
N GLY A 201 8.16 -11.35 15.79
CA GLY A 201 7.33 -12.57 15.75
C GLY A 201 8.14 -13.70 16.41
N THR A 202 7.80 -14.03 17.65
CA THR A 202 8.20 -15.32 18.21
C THR A 202 7.37 -16.37 17.51
N GLY A 203 8.00 -17.11 16.58
CA GLY A 203 7.47 -18.39 16.12
C GLY A 203 7.34 -19.31 17.35
N SER A 204 6.16 -19.82 17.55
CA SER A 204 5.88 -21.03 18.32
C SER A 204 5.11 -21.95 17.42
#